data_283c367853b51035a4d3f923722f88ea
#
_entry.id   283c367853b51035a4d3f923722f88ea
#
_cell.length_a   1.000
_cell.length_b   1.000
_cell.length_c   1.000
_cell.angle_alpha   90.00
_cell.angle_beta   90.00
_cell.angle_gamma   90.00
#
_symmetry.space_group_name_H-M   'P 1'
#
loop_
_entity.id
_entity.type
_entity.pdbx_description
1 polymer ?
#
loop_
_entity_poly.entity_id
_entity_poly.type
_entity_poly.pdbx_seq_one_letter_code
_entity_poly.pdbx_strand_id
1 'polypeptide(L)'
;MGPKAAVFELSHIDKSFRDRDEVIHIARDLSWSLDAGHNAALMGESGAGKTTLMNIIAGLDHVDSGDVRVGGQSLTTLSSSELTDFRRRALGLIFQKFHLVPSLSAWDNAALQARLAGVFAADFAEHLFETLGIEHLRHRHPGQLSGGQQQRVAIARALMHRPQLVLADEPTGNLDEATSDKVISLLVEAASDAGSTLVVVTHSAAIAGHLTSTWRLASGSLIHAA
;
A
#
# COMPACT_ATOMS: atom_id res chain seq x y z
N MET A 1 11.91 -2.42 25.67
CA MET A 1 11.97 -2.54 24.22
C MET A 1 12.52 -1.22 23.70
N GLY A 2 13.63 -1.21 22.94
CA GLY A 2 14.13 0.00 22.29
C GLY A 2 13.15 0.51 21.24
N PRO A 3 13.24 1.78 20.81
CA PRO A 3 12.39 2.32 19.75
C PRO A 3 12.55 1.44 18.50
N LYS A 4 11.42 0.97 17.96
CA LYS A 4 11.40 0.26 16.68
C LYS A 4 11.82 1.27 15.59
N ALA A 5 12.68 0.83 14.67
CA ALA A 5 13.07 1.66 13.55
C ALA A 5 11.82 1.99 12.68
N ALA A 6 11.72 3.23 12.22
CA ALA A 6 10.66 3.64 11.33
C ALA A 6 10.73 2.84 10.02
N VAL A 7 9.58 2.33 9.55
CA VAL A 7 9.49 1.67 8.25
C VAL A 7 9.55 2.68 7.11
N PHE A 8 8.97 3.87 7.33
CA PHE A 8 9.19 5.01 6.46
C PHE A 8 9.26 6.31 7.26
N GLU A 9 9.91 7.31 6.69
CA GLU A 9 10.05 8.64 7.23
C GLU A 9 9.99 9.68 6.10
N LEU A 10 9.08 10.62 6.22
CA LEU A 10 8.98 11.83 5.42
C LEU A 10 9.50 12.99 6.26
N SER A 11 10.48 13.73 5.76
CA SER A 11 11.12 14.82 6.48
C SER A 11 11.03 16.11 5.68
N HIS A 12 10.25 17.07 6.19
CA HIS A 12 10.09 18.41 5.61
C HIS A 12 9.72 18.40 4.13
N ILE A 13 8.70 17.58 3.77
CA ILE A 13 8.27 17.38 2.38
C ILE A 13 7.46 18.59 1.91
N ASP A 14 7.87 19.15 0.79
CA ASP A 14 7.05 20.01 -0.03
C ASP A 14 6.68 19.32 -1.35
N LYS A 15 5.42 19.42 -1.73
CA LYS A 15 4.91 18.95 -3.02
C LYS A 15 3.79 19.83 -3.50
N SER A 16 3.92 20.29 -4.73
CA SER A 16 2.90 21.08 -5.42
C SER A 16 2.70 20.64 -6.86
N PHE A 17 1.53 20.94 -7.39
CA PHE A 17 1.23 20.85 -8.82
C PHE A 17 0.80 22.21 -9.34
N ARG A 18 1.12 22.50 -10.59
CA ARG A 18 0.57 23.67 -11.30
C ARG A 18 -0.58 23.21 -12.18
N ASP A 19 -1.77 23.79 -11.93
CA ASP A 19 -2.90 23.66 -12.84
C ASP A 19 -3.20 25.05 -13.39
N ARG A 20 -2.81 25.30 -14.66
CA ARG A 20 -2.88 26.61 -15.33
C ARG A 20 -2.18 27.69 -14.51
N ASP A 21 -2.95 28.62 -13.91
CA ASP A 21 -2.46 29.75 -13.12
C ASP A 21 -2.50 29.50 -11.60
N GLU A 22 -2.99 28.32 -11.16
CA GLU A 22 -3.11 27.98 -9.75
C GLU A 22 -2.04 26.98 -9.31
N VAL A 23 -1.47 27.18 -8.11
CA VAL A 23 -0.54 26.25 -7.47
C VAL A 23 -1.31 25.48 -6.39
N ILE A 24 -1.48 24.18 -6.61
CA ILE A 24 -2.13 23.27 -5.68
C ILE A 24 -1.04 22.64 -4.82
N HIS A 25 -1.02 22.96 -3.54
CA HIS A 25 -0.08 22.37 -2.59
C HIS A 25 -0.65 21.07 -2.01
N ILE A 26 0.07 19.99 -2.21
CA ILE A 26 -0.26 18.65 -1.67
C ILE A 26 0.39 18.42 -0.30
N ALA A 27 1.61 18.93 -0.12
CA ALA A 27 2.33 18.90 1.14
C ALA A 27 3.05 20.24 1.34
N ARG A 28 3.07 20.74 2.59
CA ARG A 28 3.79 21.96 3.00
C ARG A 28 4.53 21.64 4.28
N ASP A 29 5.85 21.57 4.21
CA ASP A 29 6.72 21.22 5.33
C ASP A 29 6.22 19.97 6.10
N LEU A 30 5.69 18.97 5.35
CA LEU A 30 5.04 17.80 5.90
C LEU A 30 6.08 16.82 6.40
N SER A 31 5.93 16.40 7.66
CA SER A 31 6.73 15.32 8.24
C SER A 31 5.82 14.23 8.78
N TRP A 32 6.16 12.97 8.48
CA TRP A 32 5.41 11.80 8.92
C TRP A 32 6.32 10.59 8.99
N SER A 33 6.24 9.84 10.06
CA SER A 33 6.93 8.55 10.21
C SER A 33 5.99 7.49 10.75
N LEU A 34 6.25 6.24 10.41
CA LEU A 34 5.53 5.08 10.92
C LEU A 34 6.53 3.99 11.29
N ASP A 35 6.42 3.49 12.52
CA ASP A 35 7.28 2.41 12.99
C ASP A 35 6.90 1.05 12.39
N ALA A 36 7.88 0.17 12.24
CA ALA A 36 7.66 -1.18 11.74
C ALA A 36 6.64 -1.95 12.59
N GLY A 37 5.66 -2.58 11.93
CA GLY A 37 4.58 -3.35 12.55
C GLY A 37 3.41 -2.50 13.09
N HIS A 38 3.39 -1.19 12.86
CA HIS A 38 2.24 -0.33 13.11
C HIS A 38 1.47 -0.09 11.81
N ASN A 39 0.16 -0.29 11.85
CA ASN A 39 -0.69 -0.07 10.68
C ASN A 39 -1.38 1.30 10.78
N ALA A 40 -1.49 2.02 9.67
CA ALA A 40 -2.06 3.36 9.66
C ALA A 40 -3.12 3.53 8.57
N ALA A 41 -4.20 4.25 8.89
CA ALA A 41 -5.12 4.80 7.91
C ALA A 41 -4.71 6.24 7.56
N LEU A 42 -4.64 6.56 6.27
CA LEU A 42 -4.50 7.91 5.75
C LEU A 42 -5.85 8.38 5.21
N MET A 43 -6.49 9.28 5.92
CA MET A 43 -7.79 9.84 5.57
C MET A 43 -7.66 11.27 5.03
N GLY A 44 -8.74 11.79 4.47
CA GLY A 44 -8.85 13.16 3.97
C GLY A 44 -9.90 13.27 2.89
N GLU A 45 -10.28 14.50 2.53
CA GLU A 45 -11.24 14.76 1.46
C GLU A 45 -10.74 14.27 0.09
N SER A 46 -11.66 14.11 -0.86
CA SER A 46 -11.29 13.83 -2.25
C SER A 46 -10.42 14.98 -2.79
N GLY A 47 -9.33 14.65 -3.47
CA GLY A 47 -8.40 15.67 -3.96
C GLY A 47 -7.40 16.23 -2.94
N ALA A 48 -7.46 15.82 -1.66
CA ALA A 48 -6.52 16.29 -0.63
C ALA A 48 -5.05 15.87 -0.85
N GLY A 49 -4.77 15.01 -1.84
CA GLY A 49 -3.40 14.57 -2.16
C GLY A 49 -2.97 13.24 -1.52
N LYS A 50 -3.91 12.45 -0.96
CA LYS A 50 -3.59 11.16 -0.30
C LYS A 50 -2.87 10.18 -1.24
N THR A 51 -3.39 9.97 -2.45
CA THR A 51 -2.76 9.12 -3.46
C THR A 51 -1.39 9.65 -3.88
N THR A 52 -1.23 10.99 -3.97
CA THR A 52 0.08 11.60 -4.25
C THR A 52 1.08 11.32 -3.13
N LEU A 53 0.67 11.50 -1.87
CA LEU A 53 1.53 11.21 -0.72
C LEU A 53 1.91 9.72 -0.66
N MET A 54 0.97 8.82 -0.94
CA MET A 54 1.24 7.39 -1.08
C MET A 54 2.23 7.10 -2.22
N ASN A 55 2.07 7.75 -3.38
CA ASN A 55 2.98 7.60 -4.51
C ASN A 55 4.40 8.11 -4.21
N ILE A 56 4.51 9.17 -3.42
CA ILE A 56 5.80 9.69 -2.92
C ILE A 56 6.47 8.63 -2.04
N ILE A 57 5.76 8.03 -1.07
CA ILE A 57 6.28 6.96 -0.21
C ILE A 57 6.66 5.73 -1.05
N ALA A 58 5.93 5.46 -2.13
CA ALA A 58 6.22 4.37 -3.05
C ALA A 58 7.41 4.65 -4.00
N GLY A 59 7.96 5.87 -4.03
CA GLY A 59 8.93 6.28 -5.03
C GLY A 59 8.38 6.24 -6.47
N LEU A 60 7.07 6.47 -6.62
CA LEU A 60 6.38 6.60 -7.91
C LEU A 60 6.24 8.06 -8.34
N ASP A 61 6.34 8.98 -7.38
CA ASP A 61 6.36 10.43 -7.61
C ASP A 61 7.51 11.06 -6.81
N HIS A 62 7.93 12.27 -7.21
CA HIS A 62 9.02 13.00 -6.62
C HIS A 62 8.49 14.12 -5.72
N VAL A 63 9.27 14.50 -4.72
CA VAL A 63 9.04 15.69 -3.89
C VAL A 63 9.67 16.91 -4.53
N ASP A 64 9.15 18.10 -4.21
CA ASP A 64 9.77 19.38 -4.61
C ASP A 64 10.97 19.71 -3.69
N SER A 65 10.84 19.36 -2.38
CA SER A 65 11.91 19.44 -1.38
C SER A 65 11.69 18.43 -0.25
N GLY A 66 12.69 18.23 0.60
CA GLY A 66 12.66 17.28 1.71
C GLY A 66 13.29 15.93 1.39
N ASP A 67 13.19 14.97 2.31
CA ASP A 67 13.71 13.60 2.16
C ASP A 67 12.64 12.56 2.44
N VAL A 68 12.66 11.48 1.66
CA VAL A 68 11.77 10.31 1.78
C VAL A 68 12.62 9.10 2.04
N ARG A 69 12.46 8.47 3.20
CA ARG A 69 13.14 7.24 3.57
C ARG A 69 12.17 6.10 3.74
N VAL A 70 12.53 4.93 3.22
CA VAL A 70 11.79 3.68 3.47
C VAL A 70 12.81 2.59 3.76
N GLY A 71 12.62 1.85 4.86
CA GLY A 71 13.58 0.87 5.35
C GLY A 71 14.96 1.46 5.61
N GLY A 72 15.04 2.74 6.00
CA GLY A 72 16.29 3.48 6.22
C GLY A 72 16.98 3.99 4.95
N GLN A 73 16.51 3.61 3.74
CA GLN A 73 17.06 4.05 2.47
C GLN A 73 16.36 5.33 1.99
N SER A 74 17.14 6.39 1.67
CA SER A 74 16.59 7.60 1.05
C SER A 74 16.21 7.31 -0.41
N LEU A 75 14.97 7.59 -0.78
CA LEU A 75 14.46 7.42 -2.15
C LEU A 75 14.77 8.62 -3.04
N THR A 76 14.99 9.80 -2.45
CA THR A 76 15.25 11.04 -3.19
C THR A 76 16.60 11.04 -3.91
N THR A 77 17.53 10.16 -3.49
CA THR A 77 18.86 10.04 -4.09
C THR A 77 18.99 8.90 -5.10
N LEU A 78 17.94 8.07 -5.26
CA LEU A 78 17.98 6.91 -6.13
C LEU A 78 17.70 7.27 -7.58
N SER A 79 18.39 6.61 -8.49
CA SER A 79 18.06 6.61 -9.92
C SER A 79 16.75 5.85 -10.20
N SER A 80 16.17 6.06 -11.36
CA SER A 80 14.93 5.37 -11.77
C SER A 80 15.04 3.85 -11.77
N SER A 81 16.22 3.30 -12.10
CA SER A 81 16.47 1.85 -12.05
C SER A 81 16.53 1.34 -10.61
N GLU A 82 17.21 2.06 -9.72
CA GLU A 82 17.29 1.72 -8.30
C GLU A 82 15.91 1.82 -7.62
N LEU A 83 15.11 2.84 -7.93
CA LEU A 83 13.72 2.95 -7.47
C LEU A 83 12.86 1.77 -7.95
N THR A 84 13.10 1.27 -9.16
CA THR A 84 12.38 0.10 -9.69
C THR A 84 12.77 -1.17 -8.93
N ASP A 85 14.05 -1.36 -8.66
CA ASP A 85 14.55 -2.50 -7.87
C ASP A 85 14.07 -2.41 -6.40
N PHE A 86 14.07 -1.22 -5.84
CA PHE A 86 13.54 -0.96 -4.51
C PHE A 86 12.06 -1.34 -4.42
N ARG A 87 11.20 -0.81 -5.31
CA ARG A 87 9.76 -1.14 -5.33
C ARG A 87 9.52 -2.63 -5.46
N ARG A 88 10.28 -3.30 -6.33
CA ARG A 88 10.14 -4.73 -6.58
C ARG A 88 10.36 -5.59 -5.33
N ARG A 89 11.26 -5.15 -4.42
CA ARG A 89 11.68 -5.94 -3.25
C ARG A 89 11.03 -5.50 -1.94
N ALA A 90 10.88 -4.19 -1.76
CA ALA A 90 10.56 -3.59 -0.46
C ALA A 90 9.08 -3.23 -0.29
N LEU A 91 8.33 -3.09 -1.42
CA LEU A 91 6.97 -2.55 -1.39
C LEU A 91 5.95 -3.54 -1.94
N GLY A 92 4.81 -3.63 -1.24
CA GLY A 92 3.56 -4.18 -1.77
C GLY A 92 2.61 -3.04 -2.12
N LEU A 93 2.07 -3.02 -3.34
CA LEU A 93 1.13 -1.99 -3.78
C LEU A 93 -0.23 -2.62 -4.08
N ILE A 94 -1.28 -2.05 -3.47
CA ILE A 94 -2.67 -2.44 -3.69
C ILE A 94 -3.41 -1.18 -4.15
N PHE A 95 -4.10 -1.27 -5.28
CA PHE A 95 -4.84 -0.17 -5.88
C PHE A 95 -6.35 -0.44 -5.84
N GLN A 96 -7.15 0.60 -5.94
CA GLN A 96 -8.60 0.50 -6.05
C GLN A 96 -9.03 -0.37 -7.25
N LYS A 97 -8.36 -0.24 -8.41
CA LYS A 97 -8.47 -1.20 -9.52
C LYS A 97 -7.48 -2.34 -9.27
N PHE A 98 -7.93 -3.57 -9.39
CA PHE A 98 -7.14 -4.77 -9.01
C PHE A 98 -5.86 -4.95 -9.83
N HIS A 99 -5.83 -4.43 -11.07
CA HIS A 99 -4.69 -4.52 -12.02
C HIS A 99 -4.15 -5.96 -12.14
N LEU A 100 -5.04 -6.95 -12.13
CA LEU A 100 -4.66 -8.33 -12.41
C LEU A 100 -4.39 -8.49 -13.91
N VAL A 101 -3.40 -9.31 -14.24
CA VAL A 101 -3.07 -9.66 -15.62
C VAL A 101 -4.11 -10.67 -16.12
N PRO A 102 -4.93 -10.35 -17.14
CA PRO A 102 -6.06 -11.19 -17.54
C PRO A 102 -5.66 -12.59 -18.05
N SER A 103 -4.47 -12.73 -18.64
CA SER A 103 -3.94 -13.98 -19.18
C SER A 103 -3.33 -14.90 -18.13
N LEU A 104 -3.14 -14.43 -16.89
CA LEU A 104 -2.59 -15.22 -15.80
C LEU A 104 -3.71 -15.76 -14.90
N SER A 105 -3.50 -16.94 -14.32
CA SER A 105 -4.34 -17.50 -13.27
C SER A 105 -4.29 -16.63 -11.99
N ALA A 106 -5.18 -16.86 -11.03
CA ALA A 106 -5.13 -16.24 -9.71
C ALA A 106 -3.79 -16.51 -9.02
N TRP A 107 -3.31 -17.76 -9.08
CA TRP A 107 -2.01 -18.14 -8.53
C TRP A 107 -0.86 -17.41 -9.19
N ASP A 108 -0.82 -17.36 -10.53
CA ASP A 108 0.29 -16.71 -11.24
C ASP A 108 0.25 -15.18 -11.10
N ASN A 109 -0.93 -14.58 -11.00
CA ASN A 109 -1.08 -13.18 -10.65
C ASN A 109 -0.49 -12.88 -9.25
N ALA A 110 -0.84 -13.71 -8.27
CA ALA A 110 -0.34 -13.56 -6.90
C ALA A 110 1.18 -13.78 -6.81
N ALA A 111 1.70 -14.79 -7.51
CA ALA A 111 3.13 -15.14 -7.50
C ALA A 111 4.01 -14.17 -8.32
N LEU A 112 3.41 -13.33 -9.16
CA LEU A 112 4.15 -12.52 -10.14
C LEU A 112 5.24 -11.67 -9.49
N GLN A 113 4.89 -10.88 -8.46
CA GLN A 113 5.83 -9.99 -7.80
C GLN A 113 6.97 -10.75 -7.10
N ALA A 114 6.63 -11.82 -6.39
CA ALA A 114 7.61 -12.65 -5.67
C ALA A 114 8.59 -13.35 -6.63
N ARG A 115 8.09 -13.82 -7.79
CA ARG A 115 8.95 -14.41 -8.84
C ARG A 115 9.88 -13.35 -9.45
N LEU A 116 9.37 -12.15 -9.76
CA LEU A 116 10.19 -11.05 -10.28
C LEU A 116 11.25 -10.58 -9.28
N ALA A 117 10.93 -10.62 -8.00
CA ALA A 117 11.88 -10.31 -6.92
C ALA A 117 12.87 -11.46 -6.63
N GLY A 118 12.64 -12.66 -7.16
CA GLY A 118 13.48 -13.84 -6.92
C GLY A 118 13.35 -14.44 -5.52
N VAL A 119 12.22 -14.18 -4.83
CA VAL A 119 11.99 -14.59 -3.42
C VAL A 119 10.70 -15.41 -3.24
N PHE A 120 10.22 -16.05 -4.30
CA PHE A 120 9.03 -16.89 -4.21
C PHE A 120 9.26 -18.08 -3.28
N ALA A 121 8.39 -18.21 -2.26
CA ALA A 121 8.39 -19.31 -1.30
C ALA A 121 7.03 -20.03 -1.34
N ALA A 122 7.02 -21.30 -1.74
CA ALA A 122 5.80 -22.07 -1.96
C ALA A 122 4.95 -22.21 -0.70
N ASP A 123 5.58 -22.55 0.44
CA ASP A 123 4.88 -22.73 1.72
C ASP A 123 4.16 -21.46 2.18
N PHE A 124 4.81 -20.30 2.02
CA PHE A 124 4.18 -19.02 2.34
C PHE A 124 3.07 -18.66 1.36
N ALA A 125 3.24 -18.99 0.08
CA ALA A 125 2.21 -18.77 -0.94
C ALA A 125 0.95 -19.59 -0.66
N GLU A 126 1.08 -20.85 -0.25
CA GLU A 126 -0.05 -21.70 0.17
C GLU A 126 -0.73 -21.12 1.42
N HIS A 127 0.03 -20.81 2.48
CA HIS A 127 -0.49 -20.19 3.69
C HIS A 127 -1.26 -18.88 3.38
N LEU A 128 -0.71 -18.02 2.53
CA LEU A 128 -1.36 -16.76 2.15
C LEU A 128 -2.67 -16.99 1.39
N PHE A 129 -2.75 -18.02 0.54
CA PHE A 129 -3.97 -18.40 -0.15
C PHE A 129 -5.04 -18.92 0.82
N GLU A 130 -4.64 -19.70 1.82
CA GLU A 130 -5.50 -20.16 2.90
C GLU A 130 -6.04 -18.98 3.73
N THR A 131 -5.16 -18.12 4.25
CA THR A 131 -5.54 -16.93 5.03
C THR A 131 -6.56 -16.07 4.26
N LEU A 132 -6.34 -15.89 2.95
CA LEU A 132 -7.23 -15.09 2.10
C LEU A 132 -8.48 -15.86 1.61
N GLY A 133 -8.59 -17.18 1.88
CA GLY A 133 -9.70 -18.05 1.49
C GLY A 133 -9.89 -18.13 -0.03
N ILE A 134 -8.78 -18.24 -0.78
CA ILE A 134 -8.75 -18.27 -2.26
C ILE A 134 -8.06 -19.51 -2.84
N GLU A 135 -7.81 -20.57 -2.04
CA GLU A 135 -7.12 -21.81 -2.47
C GLU A 135 -7.85 -22.48 -3.64
N HIS A 136 -9.17 -22.51 -3.56
CA HIS A 136 -10.04 -23.10 -4.57
C HIS A 136 -10.12 -22.30 -5.87
N LEU A 137 -9.56 -21.07 -5.90
CA LEU A 137 -9.57 -20.16 -7.04
C LEU A 137 -8.25 -20.14 -7.81
N ARG A 138 -7.22 -20.90 -7.37
CA ARG A 138 -5.85 -20.80 -7.90
C ARG A 138 -5.73 -20.89 -9.41
N HIS A 139 -6.58 -21.68 -10.06
CA HIS A 139 -6.58 -21.88 -11.53
C HIS A 139 -7.57 -20.98 -12.29
N ARG A 140 -8.36 -20.16 -11.57
CA ARG A 140 -9.29 -19.22 -12.19
C ARG A 140 -8.56 -18.01 -12.75
N HIS A 141 -9.04 -17.51 -13.88
CA HIS A 141 -8.58 -16.25 -14.48
C HIS A 141 -9.41 -15.07 -13.93
N PRO A 142 -8.87 -13.83 -13.96
CA PRO A 142 -9.54 -12.66 -13.40
C PRO A 142 -11.00 -12.48 -13.82
N GLY A 143 -11.33 -12.73 -15.09
CA GLY A 143 -12.73 -12.65 -15.59
C GLY A 143 -13.69 -13.69 -15.01
N GLN A 144 -13.19 -14.69 -14.27
CA GLN A 144 -13.99 -15.73 -13.60
C GLN A 144 -14.13 -15.47 -12.09
N LEU A 145 -13.62 -14.35 -11.59
CA LEU A 145 -13.57 -13.98 -10.18
C LEU A 145 -14.53 -12.82 -9.91
N SER A 146 -15.20 -12.84 -8.75
CA SER A 146 -15.91 -11.67 -8.25
C SER A 146 -14.94 -10.54 -7.88
N GLY A 147 -15.45 -9.31 -7.72
CA GLY A 147 -14.61 -8.17 -7.30
C GLY A 147 -13.85 -8.41 -6.01
N GLY A 148 -14.51 -8.95 -4.98
CA GLY A 148 -13.85 -9.30 -3.71
C GLY A 148 -12.83 -10.43 -3.85
N GLN A 149 -13.04 -11.39 -4.77
CA GLN A 149 -12.05 -12.44 -5.06
C GLN A 149 -10.84 -11.86 -5.81
N GLN A 150 -11.06 -10.97 -6.79
CA GLN A 150 -9.98 -10.27 -7.48
C GLN A 150 -9.14 -9.43 -6.52
N GLN A 151 -9.80 -8.73 -5.57
CA GLN A 151 -9.08 -7.96 -4.56
C GLN A 151 -8.22 -8.84 -3.65
N ARG A 152 -8.73 -9.99 -3.20
CA ARG A 152 -7.93 -10.94 -2.41
C ARG A 152 -6.73 -11.50 -3.18
N VAL A 153 -6.85 -11.73 -4.47
CA VAL A 153 -5.71 -12.08 -5.33
C VAL A 153 -4.71 -10.92 -5.46
N ALA A 154 -5.18 -9.67 -5.56
CA ALA A 154 -4.31 -8.49 -5.59
C ALA A 154 -3.58 -8.30 -4.25
N ILE A 155 -4.24 -8.58 -3.12
CA ILE A 155 -3.62 -8.60 -1.78
C ILE A 155 -2.54 -9.69 -1.72
N ALA A 156 -2.83 -10.92 -2.17
CA ALA A 156 -1.85 -11.99 -2.24
C ALA A 156 -0.62 -11.59 -3.04
N ARG A 157 -0.81 -10.97 -4.22
CA ARG A 157 0.29 -10.45 -5.05
C ARG A 157 1.16 -9.44 -4.32
N ALA A 158 0.54 -8.53 -3.58
CA ALA A 158 1.24 -7.48 -2.87
C ALA A 158 2.03 -7.99 -1.65
N LEU A 159 1.65 -9.13 -1.07
CA LEU A 159 2.24 -9.67 0.14
C LEU A 159 3.18 -10.86 -0.08
N MET A 160 3.05 -11.58 -1.20
CA MET A 160 3.74 -12.86 -1.43
C MET A 160 5.27 -12.77 -1.41
N HIS A 161 5.85 -11.61 -1.68
CA HIS A 161 7.29 -11.36 -1.58
C HIS A 161 7.72 -10.84 -0.20
N ARG A 162 6.80 -10.80 0.79
CA ARG A 162 7.01 -10.31 2.16
C ARG A 162 7.65 -8.92 2.20
N PRO A 163 7.01 -7.90 1.62
CA PRO A 163 7.54 -6.55 1.62
C PRO A 163 7.58 -5.98 3.04
N GLN A 164 8.49 -5.06 3.31
CA GLN A 164 8.50 -4.36 4.61
C GLN A 164 7.34 -3.36 4.76
N LEU A 165 6.81 -2.84 3.65
CA LEU A 165 5.73 -1.86 3.63
C LEU A 165 4.71 -2.20 2.55
N VAL A 166 3.44 -2.24 2.93
CA VAL A 166 2.30 -2.35 2.02
C VAL A 166 1.55 -1.02 2.00
N LEU A 167 1.33 -0.49 0.81
CA LEU A 167 0.56 0.72 0.57
C LEU A 167 -0.71 0.34 -0.21
N ALA A 168 -1.87 0.61 0.36
CA ALA A 168 -3.17 0.27 -0.22
C ALA A 168 -4.00 1.55 -0.46
N ASP A 169 -4.28 1.86 -1.73
CA ASP A 169 -5.09 3.01 -2.13
C ASP A 169 -6.53 2.57 -2.38
N GLU A 170 -7.43 2.96 -1.47
CA GLU A 170 -8.87 2.62 -1.52
C GLU A 170 -9.13 1.12 -1.82
N PRO A 171 -8.52 0.19 -1.04
CA PRO A 171 -8.48 -1.23 -1.40
C PRO A 171 -9.85 -1.90 -1.46
N THR A 172 -10.90 -1.24 -0.96
CA THR A 172 -12.28 -1.73 -0.94
C THR A 172 -13.26 -0.84 -1.68
N GLY A 173 -12.79 0.21 -2.36
CA GLY A 173 -13.63 1.25 -2.98
C GLY A 173 -14.56 0.75 -4.11
N ASN A 174 -14.35 -0.46 -4.62
CA ASN A 174 -15.20 -1.09 -5.66
C ASN A 174 -16.06 -2.26 -5.12
N LEU A 175 -16.15 -2.41 -3.79
CA LEU A 175 -16.84 -3.52 -3.12
C LEU A 175 -18.05 -3.00 -2.32
N ASP A 176 -19.01 -3.86 -2.08
CA ASP A 176 -20.09 -3.58 -1.13
C ASP A 176 -19.55 -3.56 0.31
N GLU A 177 -20.29 -2.98 1.24
CA GLU A 177 -19.86 -2.76 2.63
C GLU A 177 -19.50 -4.08 3.35
N ALA A 178 -20.33 -5.12 3.23
CA ALA A 178 -20.09 -6.40 3.89
C ALA A 178 -18.86 -7.13 3.34
N THR A 179 -18.59 -7.00 2.05
CA THR A 179 -17.38 -7.53 1.40
C THR A 179 -16.16 -6.71 1.80
N SER A 180 -16.30 -5.38 1.90
CA SER A 180 -15.24 -4.45 2.28
C SER A 180 -14.68 -4.76 3.67
N ASP A 181 -15.56 -4.97 4.66
CA ASP A 181 -15.19 -5.29 6.03
C ASP A 181 -14.39 -6.62 6.11
N LYS A 182 -14.82 -7.63 5.38
CA LYS A 182 -14.10 -8.91 5.29
C LYS A 182 -12.73 -8.76 4.63
N VAL A 183 -12.66 -8.02 3.52
CA VAL A 183 -11.41 -7.85 2.77
C VAL A 183 -10.39 -7.05 3.56
N ILE A 184 -10.80 -5.99 4.29
CA ILE A 184 -9.84 -5.23 5.10
C ILE A 184 -9.33 -6.05 6.30
N SER A 185 -10.20 -6.84 6.97
CA SER A 185 -9.78 -7.73 8.05
C SER A 185 -8.74 -8.73 7.57
N LEU A 186 -8.99 -9.39 6.43
CA LEU A 186 -8.04 -10.32 5.80
C LEU A 186 -6.74 -9.63 5.36
N LEU A 187 -6.80 -8.38 4.87
CA LEU A 187 -5.60 -7.63 4.51
C LEU A 187 -4.73 -7.34 5.74
N VAL A 188 -5.34 -6.92 6.85
CA VAL A 188 -4.62 -6.64 8.11
C VAL A 188 -3.96 -7.91 8.65
N GLU A 189 -4.70 -9.04 8.68
CA GLU A 189 -4.20 -10.34 9.10
C GLU A 189 -3.04 -10.81 8.22
N ALA A 190 -3.22 -10.85 6.91
CA ALA A 190 -2.21 -11.30 5.95
C ALA A 190 -0.95 -10.40 5.95
N ALA A 191 -1.10 -9.07 6.17
CA ALA A 191 0.03 -8.16 6.32
C ALA A 191 0.82 -8.46 7.61
N SER A 192 0.12 -8.78 8.71
CA SER A 192 0.75 -9.21 9.96
C SER A 192 1.54 -10.51 9.79
N ASP A 193 0.96 -11.51 9.13
CA ASP A 193 1.61 -12.81 8.85
C ASP A 193 2.84 -12.66 7.95
N ALA A 194 2.79 -11.71 7.01
CA ALA A 194 3.93 -11.36 6.16
C ALA A 194 5.04 -10.60 6.92
N GLY A 195 4.75 -10.08 8.12
CA GLY A 195 5.63 -9.17 8.86
C GLY A 195 5.72 -7.78 8.23
N SER A 196 4.71 -7.39 7.47
CA SER A 196 4.65 -6.12 6.75
C SER A 196 3.96 -5.04 7.58
N THR A 197 4.42 -3.80 7.46
CA THR A 197 3.68 -2.62 7.91
C THR A 197 2.66 -2.23 6.84
N LEU A 198 1.46 -1.81 7.24
CA LEU A 198 0.37 -1.51 6.32
C LEU A 198 -0.05 -0.03 6.44
N VAL A 199 -0.14 0.67 5.31
CA VAL A 199 -0.80 1.97 5.20
C VAL A 199 -1.97 1.85 4.23
N VAL A 200 -3.17 2.24 4.71
CA VAL A 200 -4.40 2.23 3.91
C VAL A 200 -4.87 3.66 3.70
N VAL A 201 -4.93 4.09 2.45
CA VAL A 201 -5.62 5.32 2.06
C VAL A 201 -7.11 5.00 1.95
N THR A 202 -7.95 5.73 2.67
CA THR A 202 -9.40 5.56 2.63
C THR A 202 -10.16 6.81 3.05
N HIS A 203 -11.38 6.94 2.58
CA HIS A 203 -12.34 7.93 3.08
C HIS A 203 -13.35 7.32 4.07
N SER A 204 -13.35 6.00 4.23
CA SER A 204 -14.27 5.26 5.11
C SER A 204 -13.73 5.19 6.53
N ALA A 205 -14.47 5.73 7.50
CA ALA A 205 -14.15 5.61 8.92
C ALA A 205 -14.24 4.15 9.42
N ALA A 206 -15.15 3.34 8.84
CA ALA A 206 -15.25 1.91 9.16
C ALA A 206 -13.95 1.19 8.80
N ILE A 207 -13.41 1.40 7.60
CA ILE A 207 -12.14 0.83 7.17
C ILE A 207 -10.98 1.32 8.05
N ALA A 208 -10.94 2.63 8.37
CA ALA A 208 -9.90 3.20 9.24
C ALA A 208 -9.90 2.57 10.64
N GLY A 209 -11.09 2.18 11.15
CA GLY A 209 -11.24 1.50 12.44
C GLY A 209 -10.54 0.14 12.57
N HIS A 210 -10.15 -0.50 11.46
CA HIS A 210 -9.36 -1.73 11.47
C HIS A 210 -7.85 -1.49 11.66
N LEU A 211 -7.38 -0.23 11.57
CA LEU A 211 -5.96 0.12 11.65
C LEU A 211 -5.64 0.66 13.05
N THR A 212 -4.37 0.60 13.43
CA THR A 212 -3.91 0.98 14.78
C THR A 212 -3.80 2.49 14.99
N SER A 213 -3.71 3.27 13.91
CA SER A 213 -3.64 4.72 13.96
C SER A 213 -4.34 5.35 12.74
N THR A 214 -4.86 6.55 12.93
CA THR A 214 -5.52 7.29 11.85
C THR A 214 -4.86 8.66 11.68
N TRP A 215 -4.53 8.99 10.44
CA TRP A 215 -3.94 10.27 10.05
C TRP A 215 -4.85 10.95 9.04
N ARG A 216 -5.01 12.25 9.17
CA ARG A 216 -5.83 13.05 8.25
C ARG A 216 -4.97 14.05 7.50
N LEU A 217 -4.97 13.95 6.18
CA LEU A 217 -4.35 14.94 5.30
C LEU A 217 -5.36 16.04 4.98
N ALA A 218 -5.02 17.28 5.33
CA ALA A 218 -5.83 18.46 5.07
C ALA A 218 -4.94 19.68 4.80
N SER A 219 -5.23 20.40 3.72
CA SER A 219 -4.53 21.65 3.34
C SER A 219 -3.00 21.55 3.35
N GLY A 220 -2.48 20.40 2.90
CA GLY A 220 -1.04 20.13 2.83
C GLY A 220 -0.36 19.77 4.15
N SER A 221 -1.13 19.59 5.21
CA SER A 221 -0.64 19.19 6.54
C SER A 221 -1.24 17.87 6.98
N LEU A 222 -0.51 17.12 7.79
CA LEU A 222 -0.94 15.84 8.34
C LEU A 222 -1.25 15.97 9.82
N ILE A 223 -2.43 15.51 10.23
CA ILE A 223 -2.92 15.57 11.62
C ILE A 223 -3.18 14.14 12.08
N HIS A 224 -2.60 13.76 13.23
CA HIS A 224 -2.95 12.50 13.87
C HIS A 224 -4.36 12.62 14.46
N ALA A 225 -5.28 11.79 13.98
CA ALA A 225 -6.61 11.68 14.53
C ALA A 225 -6.57 10.63 15.66
N ALA A 226 -6.89 11.09 16.86
CA ALA A 226 -6.92 10.23 18.05
C ALA A 226 -8.04 9.19 17.96
#